data_554a63198d0ceaee1a4c5e7dbbba95e7
#
_entry.id   554a63198d0ceaee1a4c5e7dbbba95e7
#
_cell.length_a   1.000
_cell.length_b   1.000
_cell.length_c   1.000
_cell.angle_alpha   90.00
_cell.angle_beta   90.00
_cell.angle_gamma   90.00
#
_symmetry.space_group_name_H-M   'P 1'
#
loop_
_entity.id
_entity.type
_entity.pdbx_description
1 polymer ?
#
loop_
_entity_poly.entity_id
_entity_poly.type
_entity_poly.pdbx_seq_one_letter_code
_entity_poly.pdbx_strand_id
1 'polypeptide(L)' 'LNKKGYYIKKERKGEIVLNIFVDDFKSYLEQLQTVNGWLRFRIYEREKAALNGLTHNMEII' A
#
# COMPACT_ATOMS: atom_id res chain seq x y z
N LEU A 1 -12.68 -6.80 8.69
CA LEU A 1 -11.96 -5.77 7.96
C LEU A 1 -10.51 -6.18 7.80
N ASN A 2 -10.06 -6.29 6.56
CA ASN A 2 -8.66 -6.61 6.28
C ASN A 2 -7.81 -5.37 6.45
N LYS A 3 -7.13 -5.30 7.59
CA LYS A 3 -6.16 -4.25 7.79
C LYS A 3 -4.85 -4.70 7.17
N LYS A 4 -4.52 -4.11 6.05
CA LYS A 4 -3.25 -4.41 5.39
C LYS A 4 -2.09 -3.62 5.96
N GLY A 5 -2.38 -2.64 6.79
CA GLY A 5 -1.36 -1.89 7.50
C GLY A 5 -0.59 -0.90 6.65
N TYR A 6 -1.17 -0.41 5.57
CA TYR A 6 -0.52 0.62 4.78
C TYR A 6 -1.54 1.60 4.21
N TYR A 7 -1.05 2.77 3.86
CA TYR A 7 -1.79 3.68 2.99
C TYR A 7 -0.79 4.52 2.20
N ILE A 8 -1.21 4.97 1.02
CA ILE A 8 -0.37 5.74 0.12
C ILE A 8 -1.05 7.06 -0.14
N LYS A 9 -0.31 8.15 0.05
CA LYS A 9 -0.85 9.48 -0.08
C LYS A 9 0.13 10.36 -0.83
N LYS A 10 -0.40 11.23 -1.70
CA LYS A 10 0.41 12.23 -2.36
C LYS A 10 0.63 13.39 -1.40
N GLU A 11 1.88 13.67 -1.12
CA GLU A 11 2.26 14.79 -0.26
C GLU A 11 2.64 15.98 -1.13
N ARG A 12 3.12 17.04 -0.49
CA ARG A 12 3.52 18.25 -1.22
C ARG A 12 4.66 17.94 -2.19
N LYS A 13 4.78 18.77 -3.22
CA LYS A 13 5.78 18.63 -4.29
C LYS A 13 5.62 17.36 -5.11
N GLY A 14 4.43 16.77 -5.07
CA GLY A 14 4.15 15.60 -5.88
C GLY A 14 4.77 14.31 -5.36
N GLU A 15 5.31 14.33 -4.16
CA GLU A 15 5.87 13.13 -3.55
C GLU A 15 4.76 12.14 -3.22
N ILE A 16 5.00 10.87 -3.53
CA ILE A 16 4.09 9.79 -3.18
C ILE A 16 4.70 9.05 -2.00
N VAL A 17 3.99 9.05 -0.88
CA VAL A 17 4.52 8.53 0.38
C VAL A 17 3.75 7.28 0.78
N LEU A 18 4.48 6.20 0.99
CA LEU A 18 3.94 4.94 1.51
C LEU A 18 4.10 4.95 3.02
N ASN A 19 2.97 4.87 3.71
CA ASN A 19 2.94 4.84 5.16
C ASN A 19 2.62 3.43 5.62
N ILE A 20 3.40 2.91 6.54
CA ILE A 20 3.29 1.52 6.97
C ILE A 20 3.09 1.47 8.49
N PHE A 21 2.01 0.82 8.91
CA PHE A 21 1.86 0.41 10.30
C PHE A 21 2.47 -0.98 10.42
N VAL A 22 3.64 -1.04 11.04
CA VAL A 22 4.53 -2.20 10.95
C VAL A 22 3.86 -3.51 11.35
N ASP A 23 3.16 -3.52 12.49
CA ASP A 23 2.56 -4.76 12.99
C ASP A 23 1.52 -5.32 12.03
N ASP A 24 0.60 -4.47 11.56
CA ASP A 24 -0.45 -4.92 10.63
C ASP A 24 0.13 -5.30 9.28
N PHE A 25 1.08 -4.52 8.79
CA PHE A 25 1.67 -4.80 7.48
C PHE A 25 2.48 -6.10 7.50
N LYS A 26 3.18 -6.35 8.60
CA LYS A 26 3.91 -7.59 8.78
C LYS A 26 2.98 -8.79 8.73
N SER A 27 1.85 -8.72 9.45
CA SER A 27 0.85 -9.78 9.42
C SER A 27 0.28 -9.98 8.03
N TYR A 28 0.04 -8.89 7.31
CA TYR A 28 -0.44 -8.96 5.94
C TYR A 28 0.57 -9.67 5.04
N LEU A 29 1.85 -9.31 5.14
CA LEU A 29 2.89 -9.93 4.33
C LEU A 29 3.02 -11.42 4.58
N GLU A 30 2.83 -11.85 5.83
CA GLU A 30 2.93 -13.26 6.18
C GLU A 30 1.84 -14.11 5.52
N GLN A 31 0.75 -13.52 5.09
CA GLN A 31 -0.34 -14.22 4.42
C GLN A 31 -0.11 -14.36 2.91
N LEU A 32 0.92 -13.73 2.38
CA LEU A 32 1.15 -13.68 0.95
C LEU A 32 2.18 -14.72 0.53
N GLN A 33 1.97 -15.27 -0.66
CA GLN A 33 2.96 -16.19 -1.24
C GLN A 33 4.04 -15.40 -1.94
N THR A 34 5.29 -15.76 -1.66
CA THR A 34 6.42 -15.12 -2.33
C THR A 34 6.86 -15.96 -3.52
N VAL A 35 7.52 -15.31 -4.48
CA VAL A 35 8.18 -15.99 -5.59
C VAL A 35 9.68 -15.80 -5.37
N ASN A 36 10.36 -16.89 -5.07
CA ASN A 36 11.80 -16.88 -4.75
C ASN A 36 12.16 -15.87 -3.67
N GLY A 37 11.27 -15.70 -2.67
CA GLY A 37 11.49 -14.76 -1.57
C GLY A 37 11.10 -13.34 -1.89
N TRP A 38 10.59 -13.05 -3.08
CA TRP A 38 10.22 -11.70 -3.50
C TRP A 38 8.71 -11.51 -3.53
N LEU A 39 8.29 -10.30 -3.22
CA LEU A 39 6.94 -9.82 -3.46
C LEU A 39 7.03 -8.61 -4.38
N ARG A 40 6.11 -8.53 -5.31
CA ARG A 40 6.03 -7.40 -6.23
C ARG A 40 4.68 -6.72 -6.07
N PHE A 41 4.72 -5.41 -5.92
CA PHE A 41 3.51 -4.60 -5.84
C PHE A 41 3.51 -3.60 -6.98
N ARG A 42 2.31 -3.37 -7.52
CA ARG A 42 2.08 -2.29 -8.48
C ARG A 42 1.42 -1.17 -7.71
N ILE A 43 2.00 0.03 -7.77
CA ILE A 43 1.42 1.22 -7.17
C ILE A 43 0.75 2.01 -8.27
N TYR A 44 -0.52 2.33 -8.10
CA TYR A 44 -1.30 3.02 -9.11
C TYR A 44 -2.13 4.13 -8.47
N GLU A 45 -2.46 5.13 -9.30
CA GLU A 45 -3.27 6.25 -8.87
C GLU A 45 -4.74 5.84 -8.82
N ARG A 46 -5.44 6.24 -7.77
CA ARG A 46 -6.88 5.98 -7.65
C ARG A 46 -7.63 6.92 -8.58
N GLU A 47 -8.71 6.42 -9.18
CA GLU A 47 -9.55 7.26 -10.05
C GLU A 47 -10.15 8.42 -9.28
N LYS A 48 -10.52 8.18 -8.03
CA LYS A 48 -11.00 9.21 -7.11
C LYS A 48 -10.24 9.09 -5.82
N ALA A 49 -9.78 10.23 -5.30
CA ALA A 49 -9.16 10.25 -3.98
C ALA A 49 -10.19 9.81 -2.95
N ALA A 50 -9.74 9.03 -1.96
CA ALA A 50 -10.60 8.63 -0.87
C ALA A 50 -10.94 9.84 0.00
N LEU A 51 -12.02 9.75 0.77
CA LEU A 51 -12.46 10.84 1.64
C LEU A 51 -11.37 11.24 2.63
N ASN A 52 -10.50 10.31 3.01
CA ASN A 52 -9.39 10.58 3.92
C ASN A 52 -8.13 11.08 3.19
N GLY A 53 -8.23 11.42 1.91
CA GLY A 53 -7.13 11.99 1.15
C GLY A 53 -6.16 11.01 0.54
N LEU A 54 -6.48 9.72 0.56
CA LEU A 54 -5.62 8.72 -0.07
C LEU A 54 -5.71 8.81 -1.58
N THR A 55 -4.55 8.94 -2.24
CA THR A 55 -4.52 9.18 -3.69
C THR A 55 -4.07 7.96 -4.48
N HIS A 56 -3.40 7.03 -3.84
CA HIS A 56 -2.83 5.85 -4.53
C HIS A 56 -3.17 4.58 -3.77
N ASN A 57 -3.02 3.48 -4.46
CA ASN A 57 -3.18 2.16 -3.85
C ASN A 57 -2.13 1.23 -4.44
N MET A 58 -1.97 0.06 -3.88
CA MET A 58 -1.07 -0.93 -4.44
C MET A 58 -1.70 -2.31 -4.41
N GLU A 59 -1.28 -3.14 -5.37
CA GLU A 59 -1.76 -4.51 -5.46
C GLU A 59 -0.62 -5.44 -5.86
N ILE A 60 -0.74 -6.69 -5.50
CA ILE A 60 0.27 -7.69 -5.87
C ILE A 60 0.17 -7.98 -7.35
N ILE A 61 1.31 -8.02 -7.98
CA ILE A 61 1.40 -8.39 -9.39
C ILE A 61 1.47 -9.91 -9.53
#